data_5bbf82099fb1f3eb419a30dbe70298c5
#
_entry.id   5bbf82099fb1f3eb419a30dbe70298c5
#
_cell.length_a   1.000
_cell.length_b   1.000
_cell.length_c   1.000
_cell.angle_alpha   90.00
_cell.angle_beta   90.00
_cell.angle_gamma   90.00
#
_symmetry.space_group_name_H-M   'P 1'
#
loop_
_entity.id
_entity.type
_entity.pdbx_description
1 polymer ?
#
loop_
_entity_poly.entity_id
_entity_poly.type
_entity_poly.pdbx_seq_one_letter_code
_entity_poly.pdbx_strand_id
1 'polypeptide(L)'
;MSTRDLVQEALHSLEANKGRSLLTILGIVIAMTSLIGGIQNSLVNSLGLNAARMVQIYSSQELTDSDVEKLRKTVPQIEQIGIVDSAYSEYKVGDKSYTVMAQGVDSDMLDAVGASKIVAGRTYNDIESKSGARVALIGRGGADQLYGNEQDAVGKTIKVSSGDVQIIGVIDGGNDSMGSLSLYMPRETIAELFGDDNPSFPSVTALAAEGTDMDELCKTIESKVRSMKGISEDDEYDSVSASSMKSVIDALNSFMSAFSLIMGAVAGISLLVGGIGIMNMMLTNVTERIREIGIRRALGASRRDITAQFLAESSALCITGGILGVVIGYLLAWGLTFFAANSGIMSEFGATGAITPSFSITTVLLAFAVSVGIGVIFGFYPARRAAKLDPVECLRYQ
;
A
#
# COMPACT_ATOMS: atom_id res chain seq x y z
N MET A 1 -44.97 -5.06 13.20
CA MET A 1 -44.11 -3.88 13.06
C MET A 1 -43.62 -3.82 11.62
N SER A 2 -43.83 -2.68 10.95
CA SER A 2 -43.31 -2.49 9.58
C SER A 2 -41.78 -2.34 9.65
N THR A 3 -41.05 -2.82 8.62
CA THR A 3 -39.60 -2.58 8.47
C THR A 3 -39.23 -1.09 8.56
N ARG A 4 -40.17 -0.23 8.20
CA ARG A 4 -40.04 1.23 8.29
C ARG A 4 -40.04 1.75 9.71
N ASP A 5 -40.84 1.14 10.59
CA ASP A 5 -40.91 1.51 12.01
C ASP A 5 -39.65 1.06 12.75
N LEU A 6 -39.05 -0.10 12.37
CA LEU A 6 -37.77 -0.59 12.89
C LEU A 6 -36.60 0.34 12.49
N VAL A 7 -36.57 0.81 11.25
CA VAL A 7 -35.54 1.73 10.79
C VAL A 7 -35.67 3.11 11.46
N GLN A 8 -36.89 3.62 11.65
CA GLN A 8 -37.14 4.89 12.33
C GLN A 8 -36.77 4.82 13.82
N GLU A 9 -37.09 3.71 14.48
CA GLU A 9 -36.75 3.47 15.89
C GLU A 9 -35.24 3.27 16.10
N ALA A 10 -34.55 2.62 15.13
CA ALA A 10 -33.10 2.51 15.08
C ALA A 10 -32.43 3.89 14.86
N LEU A 11 -32.97 4.75 14.01
CA LEU A 11 -32.47 6.11 13.80
C LEU A 11 -32.66 7.01 15.04
N HIS A 12 -33.81 6.90 15.71
CA HIS A 12 -34.07 7.62 16.98
C HIS A 12 -33.15 7.13 18.11
N SER A 13 -32.83 5.84 18.13
CA SER A 13 -31.92 5.22 19.10
C SER A 13 -30.45 5.63 18.84
N LEU A 14 -30.09 5.91 17.59
CA LEU A 14 -28.78 6.48 17.21
C LEU A 14 -28.58 7.92 17.71
N GLU A 15 -29.67 8.70 17.89
CA GLU A 15 -29.61 10.03 18.47
C GLU A 15 -29.23 10.02 19.96
N ALA A 16 -29.48 8.92 20.66
CA ALA A 16 -29.14 8.73 22.10
C ALA A 16 -27.70 8.20 22.28
N ASN A 17 -26.70 8.94 21.82
CA ASN A 17 -25.27 9.01 22.23
C ASN A 17 -24.40 7.73 22.34
N LYS A 18 -24.90 6.50 22.32
CA LYS A 18 -24.08 5.30 22.57
C LYS A 18 -23.85 4.41 21.33
N GLY A 19 -24.72 4.44 20.34
CA GLY A 19 -24.51 3.80 19.04
C GLY A 19 -23.47 4.52 18.19
N ARG A 20 -23.28 5.82 18.42
CA ARG A 20 -22.32 6.69 17.72
C ARG A 20 -20.87 6.22 17.90
N SER A 21 -20.50 5.71 19.09
CA SER A 21 -19.14 5.24 19.36
C SER A 21 -18.78 4.00 18.55
N LEU A 22 -19.68 3.03 18.44
CA LEU A 22 -19.46 1.77 17.70
C LEU A 22 -19.35 2.03 16.19
N LEU A 23 -20.18 2.92 15.67
CA LEU A 23 -20.22 3.40 14.30
C LEU A 23 -18.92 4.11 13.91
N THR A 24 -18.46 5.03 14.77
CA THR A 24 -17.24 5.82 14.54
C THR A 24 -16.00 4.93 14.52
N ILE A 25 -15.93 3.96 15.45
CA ILE A 25 -14.77 3.07 15.58
C ILE A 25 -14.65 2.14 14.37
N LEU A 26 -15.76 1.52 13.94
CA LEU A 26 -15.75 0.68 12.74
C LEU A 26 -15.34 1.47 11.50
N GLY A 27 -15.86 2.70 11.37
CA GLY A 27 -15.49 3.61 10.28
C GLY A 27 -13.99 3.96 10.28
N ILE A 28 -13.42 4.26 11.45
CA ILE A 28 -11.98 4.57 11.58
C ILE A 28 -11.12 3.36 11.22
N VAL A 29 -11.51 2.15 11.65
CA VAL A 29 -10.76 0.91 11.32
C VAL A 29 -10.75 0.66 9.82
N ILE A 30 -11.91 0.77 9.17
CA ILE A 30 -12.02 0.60 7.72
C ILE A 30 -11.23 1.68 6.99
N ALA A 31 -11.29 2.93 7.44
CA ALA A 31 -10.52 4.03 6.86
C ALA A 31 -9.01 3.74 6.97
N MET A 32 -8.52 3.37 8.15
CA MET A 32 -7.10 3.09 8.38
C MET A 32 -6.60 1.88 7.59
N THR A 33 -7.33 0.76 7.58
CA THR A 33 -6.92 -0.44 6.82
C THR A 33 -6.94 -0.19 5.32
N SER A 34 -7.89 0.58 4.80
CA SER A 34 -7.95 0.98 3.40
C SER A 34 -6.80 1.91 3.02
N LEU A 35 -6.40 2.80 3.91
CA LEU A 35 -5.31 3.73 3.70
C LEU A 35 -3.95 3.01 3.72
N ILE A 36 -3.75 2.12 4.69
CA ILE A 36 -2.55 1.26 4.78
C ILE A 36 -2.41 0.41 3.52
N GLY A 37 -3.47 -0.27 3.09
CA GLY A 37 -3.47 -1.07 1.86
C GLY A 37 -3.24 -0.22 0.60
N GLY A 38 -3.75 1.01 0.57
CA GLY A 38 -3.50 1.97 -0.52
C GLY A 38 -2.04 2.40 -0.58
N ILE A 39 -1.43 2.72 0.55
CA ILE A 39 0.01 3.06 0.65
C ILE A 39 0.86 1.87 0.23
N GLN A 40 0.57 0.67 0.72
CA GLN A 40 1.29 -0.55 0.37
C GLN A 40 1.25 -0.81 -1.13
N ASN A 41 0.06 -0.77 -1.76
CA ASN A 41 -0.08 -0.95 -3.19
C ASN A 41 0.64 0.15 -3.99
N SER A 42 0.59 1.40 -3.53
CA SER A 42 1.29 2.51 -4.17
C SER A 42 2.81 2.32 -4.11
N LEU A 43 3.36 1.92 -2.96
CA LEU A 43 4.79 1.65 -2.81
C LEU A 43 5.24 0.47 -3.68
N VAL A 44 4.51 -0.64 -3.69
CA VAL A 44 4.84 -1.80 -4.53
C VAL A 44 4.76 -1.45 -6.01
N ASN A 45 3.76 -0.67 -6.42
CA ASN A 45 3.62 -0.23 -7.81
C ASN A 45 4.71 0.76 -8.21
N SER A 46 5.16 1.64 -7.31
CA SER A 46 6.24 2.59 -7.60
C SER A 46 7.60 1.91 -7.78
N LEU A 47 7.79 0.72 -7.20
CA LEU A 47 9.00 -0.08 -7.38
C LEU A 47 9.07 -0.77 -8.76
N GLY A 48 7.97 -0.82 -9.51
CA GLY A 48 7.87 -1.45 -10.82
C GLY A 48 7.48 -2.93 -10.79
N LEU A 49 7.00 -3.43 -11.94
CA LEU A 49 6.47 -4.80 -12.06
C LEU A 49 7.50 -5.90 -11.76
N ASN A 50 8.77 -5.63 -12.03
CA ASN A 50 9.87 -6.59 -11.88
C ASN A 50 10.63 -6.44 -10.55
N ALA A 51 10.28 -5.44 -9.70
CA ALA A 51 11.05 -5.10 -8.51
C ALA A 51 11.26 -6.29 -7.55
N ALA A 52 10.25 -7.14 -7.37
CA ALA A 52 10.35 -8.31 -6.51
C ALA A 52 11.33 -9.38 -7.04
N ARG A 53 11.68 -9.33 -8.34
CA ARG A 53 12.60 -10.24 -9.04
C ARG A 53 13.98 -9.64 -9.25
N MET A 54 14.17 -8.36 -8.92
CA MET A 54 15.45 -7.67 -9.08
C MET A 54 16.41 -8.03 -7.95
N VAL A 55 17.66 -8.28 -8.32
CA VAL A 55 18.80 -8.42 -7.41
C VAL A 55 19.80 -7.34 -7.74
N GLN A 56 20.15 -6.54 -6.74
CA GLN A 56 21.27 -5.60 -6.83
C GLN A 56 22.50 -6.24 -6.23
N ILE A 57 23.60 -6.20 -6.98
CA ILE A 57 24.86 -6.82 -6.61
C ILE A 57 25.88 -5.70 -6.42
N TYR A 58 26.38 -5.59 -5.22
CA TYR A 58 27.43 -4.65 -4.83
C TYR A 58 28.71 -5.41 -4.52
N SER A 59 29.82 -4.90 -5.00
CA SER A 59 31.15 -5.42 -4.69
C SER A 59 32.09 -4.24 -4.46
N SER A 60 32.98 -4.38 -3.46
CA SER A 60 34.06 -3.42 -3.22
C SER A 60 35.05 -3.36 -4.41
N GLN A 61 35.20 -4.48 -5.11
CA GLN A 61 35.98 -4.54 -6.33
C GLN A 61 35.05 -4.35 -7.54
N GLU A 62 35.49 -3.55 -8.50
CA GLU A 62 34.74 -3.25 -9.72
C GLU A 62 34.35 -4.53 -10.48
N LEU A 63 33.07 -4.67 -10.79
CA LEU A 63 32.52 -5.74 -11.60
C LEU A 63 32.54 -5.32 -13.08
N THR A 64 33.23 -6.09 -13.89
CA THR A 64 33.39 -5.84 -15.33
C THR A 64 32.34 -6.58 -16.15
N ASP A 65 32.17 -6.19 -17.43
CA ASP A 65 31.27 -6.89 -18.36
C ASP A 65 31.64 -8.38 -18.51
N SER A 66 32.93 -8.72 -18.38
CA SER A 66 33.41 -10.12 -18.37
C SER A 66 32.88 -10.90 -17.14
N ASP A 67 32.76 -10.25 -15.99
CA ASP A 67 32.23 -10.88 -14.77
C ASP A 67 30.71 -11.05 -14.87
N VAL A 68 30.01 -10.09 -15.42
CA VAL A 68 28.57 -10.15 -15.72
C VAL A 68 28.27 -11.32 -16.66
N GLU A 69 29.08 -11.47 -17.74
CA GLU A 69 28.91 -12.57 -18.69
C GLU A 69 29.21 -13.96 -18.07
N LYS A 70 30.16 -14.03 -17.14
CA LYS A 70 30.42 -15.27 -16.36
C LYS A 70 29.25 -15.60 -15.45
N LEU A 71 28.67 -14.60 -14.74
CA LEU A 71 27.49 -14.78 -13.89
C LEU A 71 26.30 -15.28 -14.72
N ARG A 72 26.04 -14.66 -15.86
CA ARG A 72 24.97 -15.07 -16.81
C ARG A 72 25.09 -16.53 -17.20
N LYS A 73 26.30 -17.04 -17.43
CA LYS A 73 26.56 -18.44 -17.81
C LYS A 73 26.51 -19.43 -16.63
N THR A 74 26.86 -18.98 -15.42
CA THR A 74 27.03 -19.87 -14.28
C THR A 74 25.83 -19.93 -13.35
N VAL A 75 24.90 -18.98 -13.45
CA VAL A 75 23.70 -18.88 -12.63
C VAL A 75 22.45 -18.90 -13.54
N PRO A 76 21.90 -20.08 -13.83
CA PRO A 76 20.81 -20.21 -14.82
C PRO A 76 19.48 -19.61 -14.35
N GLN A 77 19.34 -19.25 -13.07
CA GLN A 77 18.18 -18.56 -12.52
C GLN A 77 18.12 -17.06 -12.90
N ILE A 78 19.17 -16.53 -13.49
CA ILE A 78 19.23 -15.15 -13.97
C ILE A 78 18.66 -15.09 -15.39
N GLU A 79 17.60 -14.30 -15.58
CA GLU A 79 16.98 -14.04 -16.88
C GLU A 79 17.71 -12.92 -17.64
N GLN A 80 18.00 -11.83 -16.93
CA GLN A 80 18.77 -10.70 -17.45
C GLN A 80 19.78 -10.24 -16.40
N ILE A 81 20.93 -9.77 -16.83
CA ILE A 81 21.95 -9.18 -15.94
C ILE A 81 22.79 -8.17 -16.72
N GLY A 82 23.07 -7.05 -16.11
CA GLY A 82 23.88 -6.00 -16.69
C GLY A 82 24.37 -5.01 -15.64
N ILE A 83 25.29 -4.14 -16.09
CA ILE A 83 25.76 -3.02 -15.27
C ILE A 83 24.79 -1.85 -15.43
N VAL A 84 24.46 -1.21 -14.33
CA VAL A 84 23.67 0.01 -14.25
C VAL A 84 24.52 1.08 -13.60
N ASP A 85 24.80 2.14 -14.33
CA ASP A 85 25.53 3.30 -13.83
C ASP A 85 24.53 4.32 -13.29
N SER A 86 24.65 4.70 -12.04
CA SER A 86 23.80 5.72 -11.42
C SER A 86 24.59 7.00 -11.21
N ALA A 87 24.03 8.13 -11.59
CA ALA A 87 24.63 9.43 -11.40
C ALA A 87 23.59 10.48 -11.01
N TYR A 88 24.03 11.55 -10.35
CA TYR A 88 23.16 12.61 -9.89
C TYR A 88 23.61 13.95 -10.45
N SER A 89 22.66 14.77 -10.86
CA SER A 89 22.94 16.15 -11.26
C SER A 89 21.79 17.07 -10.83
N GLU A 90 22.03 18.37 -10.90
CA GLU A 90 21.03 19.39 -10.63
C GLU A 90 20.54 19.98 -11.96
N TYR A 91 19.22 20.09 -12.14
CA TYR A 91 18.60 20.75 -13.26
C TYR A 91 17.74 21.91 -12.81
N LYS A 92 18.04 23.12 -13.31
CA LYS A 92 17.32 24.36 -12.93
C LYS A 92 16.40 24.84 -14.04
N VAL A 93 15.15 25.08 -13.69
CA VAL A 93 14.14 25.68 -14.57
C VAL A 93 13.53 26.89 -13.88
N GLY A 94 13.91 28.09 -14.29
CA GLY A 94 13.54 29.32 -13.60
C GLY A 94 14.05 29.35 -12.16
N ASP A 95 13.16 29.53 -11.20
CA ASP A 95 13.47 29.53 -9.76
C ASP A 95 13.42 28.15 -9.11
N LYS A 96 13.05 27.11 -9.87
CA LYS A 96 12.95 25.73 -9.34
C LYS A 96 14.22 24.95 -9.67
N SER A 97 14.70 24.20 -8.67
CA SER A 97 15.78 23.25 -8.82
C SER A 97 15.26 21.83 -8.68
N TYR A 98 15.71 20.96 -9.56
CA TYR A 98 15.36 19.53 -9.60
C TYR A 98 16.62 18.70 -9.46
N THR A 99 16.56 17.65 -8.65
CA THR A 99 17.60 16.63 -8.60
C THR A 99 17.35 15.61 -9.70
N VAL A 100 18.26 15.51 -10.66
CA VAL A 100 18.21 14.50 -11.72
C VAL A 100 18.91 13.25 -11.25
N MET A 101 18.18 12.14 -11.20
CA MET A 101 18.71 10.79 -11.00
C MET A 101 18.86 10.13 -12.36
N ALA A 102 20.08 10.16 -12.91
CA ALA A 102 20.39 9.56 -14.19
C ALA A 102 20.83 8.11 -14.01
N GLN A 103 20.24 7.20 -14.78
CA GLN A 103 20.62 5.80 -14.84
C GLN A 103 21.08 5.45 -16.24
N GLY A 104 22.34 4.98 -16.34
CA GLY A 104 22.94 4.44 -17.55
C GLY A 104 22.63 2.96 -17.66
N VAL A 105 21.85 2.60 -18.67
CA VAL A 105 21.31 1.25 -18.82
C VAL A 105 21.41 0.83 -20.28
N ASP A 106 21.84 -0.39 -20.53
CA ASP A 106 21.81 -0.95 -21.87
C ASP A 106 20.39 -1.26 -22.33
N SER A 107 20.13 -1.22 -23.64
CA SER A 107 18.80 -1.39 -24.22
C SER A 107 18.13 -2.72 -23.84
N ASP A 108 18.90 -3.78 -23.65
CA ASP A 108 18.44 -5.12 -23.24
C ASP A 108 18.08 -5.20 -21.75
N MET A 109 18.53 -4.23 -20.93
CA MET A 109 18.29 -4.17 -19.51
C MET A 109 17.13 -3.24 -19.13
N LEU A 110 16.53 -2.52 -20.08
CA LEU A 110 15.41 -1.59 -19.81
C LEU A 110 14.22 -2.27 -19.12
N ASP A 111 13.94 -3.52 -19.48
CA ASP A 111 12.87 -4.28 -18.86
C ASP A 111 13.21 -4.66 -17.42
N ALA A 112 14.45 -5.06 -17.16
CA ALA A 112 14.93 -5.41 -15.83
C ALA A 112 14.82 -4.23 -14.85
N VAL A 113 15.16 -3.00 -15.29
CA VAL A 113 15.06 -1.80 -14.45
C VAL A 113 13.65 -1.16 -14.45
N GLY A 114 12.67 -1.77 -15.10
CA GLY A 114 11.30 -1.27 -15.17
C GLY A 114 11.09 -0.07 -16.08
N ALA A 115 12.03 0.19 -17.00
CA ALA A 115 12.00 1.31 -17.94
C ALA A 115 11.47 0.94 -19.34
N SER A 116 10.90 -0.26 -19.52
CA SER A 116 10.40 -0.73 -20.82
C SER A 116 8.97 -0.28 -21.14
N LYS A 117 8.15 0.03 -20.12
CA LYS A 117 6.75 0.39 -20.31
C LYS A 117 6.58 1.85 -20.71
N ILE A 118 6.45 2.09 -22.02
CA ILE A 118 6.33 3.42 -22.61
C ILE A 118 4.91 3.93 -22.54
N VAL A 119 4.75 5.19 -22.10
CA VAL A 119 3.48 5.94 -22.10
C VAL A 119 3.40 6.86 -23.33
N ALA A 120 4.52 7.48 -23.69
CA ALA A 120 4.64 8.34 -24.87
C ALA A 120 6.02 8.21 -25.50
N GLY A 121 6.12 8.33 -26.82
CA GLY A 121 7.40 8.21 -27.54
C GLY A 121 7.86 6.77 -27.74
N ARG A 122 9.16 6.51 -27.60
CA ARG A 122 9.81 5.20 -27.82
C ARG A 122 10.99 4.98 -26.89
N THR A 123 11.46 3.74 -26.76
CA THR A 123 12.74 3.40 -26.14
C THR A 123 13.90 3.66 -27.13
N TYR A 124 15.13 3.71 -26.60
CA TYR A 124 16.32 3.65 -27.42
C TYR A 124 16.65 2.20 -27.81
N ASN A 125 17.28 2.04 -28.96
CA ASN A 125 17.63 0.73 -29.51
C ASN A 125 19.11 0.40 -29.24
N ASP A 126 19.50 -0.82 -29.60
CA ASP A 126 20.87 -1.34 -29.44
C ASP A 126 21.97 -0.46 -30.09
N ILE A 127 21.66 0.16 -31.25
CA ILE A 127 22.62 1.03 -31.95
C ILE A 127 22.78 2.32 -31.15
N GLU A 128 21.67 2.92 -30.70
CA GLU A 128 21.69 4.13 -29.88
C GLU A 128 22.37 3.88 -28.54
N SER A 129 22.16 2.69 -27.94
CA SER A 129 22.80 2.28 -26.69
C SER A 129 24.32 2.21 -26.86
N LYS A 130 24.79 1.42 -27.82
CA LYS A 130 26.24 1.19 -28.06
C LYS A 130 26.98 2.40 -28.62
N SER A 131 26.29 3.32 -29.29
CA SER A 131 26.91 4.54 -29.83
C SER A 131 26.96 5.70 -28.81
N GLY A 132 26.43 5.53 -27.61
CA GLY A 132 26.33 6.62 -26.64
C GLY A 132 25.46 7.76 -27.16
N ALA A 133 24.32 7.44 -27.81
CA ALA A 133 23.42 8.46 -28.31
C ALA A 133 22.87 9.30 -27.16
N ARG A 134 22.90 10.63 -27.30
CA ARG A 134 22.41 11.58 -26.27
C ARG A 134 20.90 11.63 -26.22
N VAL A 135 20.28 10.48 -25.92
CA VAL A 135 18.85 10.28 -25.78
C VAL A 135 18.52 9.78 -24.37
N ALA A 136 17.34 10.13 -23.89
CA ALA A 136 16.88 9.71 -22.57
C ALA A 136 15.39 9.36 -22.56
N LEU A 137 15.03 8.48 -21.65
CA LEU A 137 13.66 8.25 -21.21
C LEU A 137 13.46 8.99 -19.88
N ILE A 138 12.32 9.63 -19.71
CA ILE A 138 11.94 10.30 -18.46
C ILE A 138 10.78 9.58 -17.80
N GLY A 139 10.75 9.53 -16.48
CA GLY A 139 9.61 9.05 -15.74
C GLY A 139 8.37 9.94 -15.94
N ARG A 140 7.17 9.35 -15.85
CA ARG A 140 5.89 10.07 -16.00
C ARG A 140 5.80 11.27 -15.06
N GLY A 141 6.16 11.10 -13.79
CA GLY A 141 6.13 12.18 -12.80
C GLY A 141 7.06 13.33 -13.14
N GLY A 142 8.22 13.04 -13.70
CA GLY A 142 9.17 14.05 -14.17
C GLY A 142 8.65 14.81 -15.40
N ALA A 143 8.03 14.10 -16.35
CA ALA A 143 7.41 14.71 -17.52
C ALA A 143 6.28 15.68 -17.12
N ASP A 144 5.41 15.26 -16.21
CA ASP A 144 4.32 16.09 -15.70
C ASP A 144 4.83 17.33 -14.93
N GLN A 145 5.88 17.18 -14.12
CA GLN A 145 6.48 18.27 -13.35
C GLN A 145 7.10 19.34 -14.24
N LEU A 146 7.72 18.96 -15.35
CA LEU A 146 8.44 19.88 -16.23
C LEU A 146 7.58 20.45 -17.34
N TYR A 147 6.70 19.64 -17.93
CA TYR A 147 5.99 19.97 -19.18
C TYR A 147 4.46 19.92 -19.05
N GLY A 148 3.92 19.43 -17.93
CA GLY A 148 2.49 19.35 -17.66
C GLY A 148 1.77 18.16 -18.28
N ASN A 149 2.38 17.49 -19.26
CA ASN A 149 1.89 16.20 -19.79
C ASN A 149 3.01 15.37 -20.44
N GLU A 150 2.74 14.09 -20.66
CA GLU A 150 3.73 13.14 -21.16
C GLU A 150 4.11 13.39 -22.63
N GLN A 151 3.16 13.85 -23.46
CA GLN A 151 3.40 14.03 -24.91
C GLN A 151 4.26 15.24 -25.21
N ASP A 152 4.13 16.33 -24.43
CA ASP A 152 4.90 17.55 -24.57
C ASP A 152 6.37 17.38 -24.12
N ALA A 153 6.67 16.36 -23.35
CA ALA A 153 8.03 16.02 -22.93
C ALA A 153 8.85 15.40 -24.08
N VAL A 154 8.21 14.63 -24.96
CA VAL A 154 8.91 13.95 -26.07
C VAL A 154 9.47 14.96 -27.06
N GLY A 155 10.75 14.81 -27.38
CA GLY A 155 11.50 15.69 -28.30
C GLY A 155 12.12 16.91 -27.59
N LYS A 156 11.82 17.15 -26.31
CA LYS A 156 12.48 18.21 -25.53
C LYS A 156 13.90 17.82 -25.13
N THR A 157 14.70 18.82 -24.85
CA THR A 157 16.07 18.64 -24.39
C THR A 157 16.19 19.05 -22.93
N ILE A 158 16.89 18.22 -22.17
CA ILE A 158 17.19 18.48 -20.76
C ILE A 158 18.71 18.48 -20.59
N LYS A 159 19.21 19.42 -19.79
CA LYS A 159 20.63 19.50 -19.48
C LYS A 159 20.94 18.59 -18.31
N VAL A 160 21.88 17.68 -18.49
CA VAL A 160 22.33 16.72 -17.49
C VAL A 160 23.84 16.83 -17.33
N SER A 161 24.31 17.22 -16.15
CA SER A 161 25.75 17.43 -15.88
C SER A 161 26.42 18.32 -16.94
N SER A 162 27.31 17.78 -17.74
CA SER A 162 28.11 18.53 -18.72
C SER A 162 27.46 18.69 -20.09
N GLY A 163 26.33 18.05 -20.38
CA GLY A 163 25.75 18.05 -21.74
C GLY A 163 24.23 18.00 -21.77
N ASP A 164 23.73 18.06 -22.98
CA ASP A 164 22.30 18.02 -23.26
C ASP A 164 21.88 16.63 -23.77
N VAL A 165 20.74 16.13 -23.32
CA VAL A 165 20.13 14.88 -23.78
C VAL A 165 18.69 15.14 -24.25
N GLN A 166 18.31 14.48 -25.35
CA GLN A 166 16.95 14.57 -25.88
C GLN A 166 16.05 13.52 -25.26
N ILE A 167 14.91 13.93 -24.73
CA ILE A 167 13.86 13.02 -24.24
C ILE A 167 13.18 12.41 -25.47
N ILE A 168 13.29 11.08 -25.64
CA ILE A 168 12.68 10.34 -26.75
C ILE A 168 11.46 9.51 -26.32
N GLY A 169 11.28 9.32 -25.01
CA GLY A 169 10.13 8.61 -24.47
C GLY A 169 9.86 8.92 -23.01
N VAL A 170 8.63 8.65 -22.62
CA VAL A 170 8.14 8.76 -21.24
C VAL A 170 7.74 7.37 -20.78
N ILE A 171 8.23 6.94 -19.62
CA ILE A 171 7.96 5.63 -19.07
C ILE A 171 6.91 5.70 -17.94
N ASP A 172 6.13 4.62 -17.79
CA ASP A 172 5.19 4.43 -16.68
C ASP A 172 5.92 3.91 -15.43
N GLY A 173 6.90 4.65 -14.98
CA GLY A 173 7.78 4.29 -13.87
C GLY A 173 8.76 5.42 -13.60
N GLY A 174 9.72 5.14 -12.72
CA GLY A 174 10.69 6.12 -12.28
C GLY A 174 10.37 6.59 -10.85
N ASN A 175 11.41 6.93 -10.11
CA ASN A 175 11.30 7.42 -8.74
C ASN A 175 11.19 8.96 -8.73
N ASP A 176 10.16 9.48 -9.40
CA ASP A 176 9.93 10.91 -9.55
C ASP A 176 9.13 11.43 -8.36
N SER A 177 9.80 11.92 -7.34
CA SER A 177 9.18 12.71 -6.26
C SER A 177 9.21 14.20 -6.58
N MET A 178 8.50 15.02 -5.81
CA MET A 178 8.51 16.47 -6.01
C MET A 178 9.95 17.01 -5.91
N GLY A 179 10.45 17.53 -7.04
CA GLY A 179 11.83 18.04 -7.14
C GLY A 179 12.87 17.00 -7.54
N SER A 180 12.51 15.74 -7.83
CA SER A 180 13.41 14.76 -8.44
C SER A 180 12.90 14.28 -9.80
N LEU A 181 13.82 13.98 -10.70
CA LEU A 181 13.57 13.53 -12.07
C LEU A 181 14.38 12.26 -12.31
N SER A 182 13.72 11.19 -12.72
CA SER A 182 14.38 9.94 -13.13
C SER A 182 14.61 9.96 -14.64
N LEU A 183 15.85 9.84 -15.04
CA LEU A 183 16.25 9.72 -16.44
C LEU A 183 16.96 8.40 -16.68
N TYR A 184 16.57 7.70 -17.74
CA TYR A 184 17.24 6.49 -18.22
C TYR A 184 17.86 6.78 -19.58
N MET A 185 19.13 6.51 -19.72
CA MET A 185 19.89 6.79 -20.93
C MET A 185 20.91 5.68 -21.22
N PRO A 186 21.49 5.62 -22.43
CA PRO A 186 22.57 4.67 -22.70
C PRO A 186 23.71 4.81 -21.70
N ARG A 187 24.29 3.69 -21.30
CA ARG A 187 25.40 3.62 -20.34
C ARG A 187 26.62 4.44 -20.82
N GLU A 188 26.94 4.35 -22.10
CA GLU A 188 28.01 5.14 -22.73
C GLU A 188 27.76 6.65 -22.63
N THR A 189 26.48 7.06 -22.66
CA THR A 189 26.10 8.48 -22.52
C THR A 189 26.38 8.98 -21.11
N ILE A 190 26.12 8.17 -20.08
CA ILE A 190 26.48 8.50 -18.66
C ILE A 190 28.01 8.65 -18.56
N ALA A 191 28.77 7.71 -19.08
CA ALA A 191 30.23 7.76 -19.02
C ALA A 191 30.80 9.01 -19.72
N GLU A 192 30.15 9.49 -20.78
CA GLU A 192 30.55 10.72 -21.46
C GLU A 192 30.16 12.00 -20.70
N LEU A 193 28.96 12.03 -20.11
CA LEU A 193 28.40 13.25 -19.51
C LEU A 193 28.83 13.47 -18.06
N PHE A 194 29.17 12.40 -17.35
CA PHE A 194 29.56 12.43 -15.94
C PHE A 194 31.05 12.07 -15.84
N GLY A 195 31.84 12.99 -15.34
CA GLY A 195 33.28 12.84 -15.19
C GLY A 195 33.72 12.83 -13.71
N ASP A 196 35.00 13.10 -13.50
CA ASP A 196 35.63 13.06 -12.14
C ASP A 196 34.97 13.99 -11.11
N ASP A 197 34.44 15.13 -11.55
CA ASP A 197 33.74 16.09 -10.66
C ASP A 197 32.37 15.62 -10.23
N ASN A 198 31.77 14.69 -10.96
CA ASN A 198 30.45 14.12 -10.66
C ASN A 198 30.41 12.67 -11.11
N PRO A 199 31.04 11.75 -10.36
CA PRO A 199 31.23 10.38 -10.79
C PRO A 199 29.92 9.59 -10.83
N SER A 200 29.82 8.64 -11.76
CA SER A 200 28.80 7.61 -11.75
C SER A 200 29.17 6.49 -10.79
N PHE A 201 28.15 5.83 -10.25
CA PHE A 201 28.29 4.70 -9.36
C PHE A 201 27.78 3.44 -10.06
N PRO A 202 28.69 2.57 -10.53
CA PRO A 202 28.29 1.33 -11.19
C PRO A 202 27.75 0.33 -10.16
N SER A 203 26.66 -0.31 -10.53
CA SER A 203 26.10 -1.45 -9.81
C SER A 203 25.70 -2.53 -10.79
N VAL A 204 25.75 -3.80 -10.39
CA VAL A 204 25.25 -4.88 -11.24
C VAL A 204 23.84 -5.22 -10.81
N THR A 205 22.92 -5.16 -11.77
CA THR A 205 21.52 -5.50 -11.57
C THR A 205 21.19 -6.76 -12.35
N ALA A 206 20.55 -7.71 -11.68
CA ALA A 206 20.06 -8.94 -12.29
C ALA A 206 18.55 -9.06 -12.12
N LEU A 207 17.86 -9.57 -13.13
CA LEU A 207 16.46 -9.98 -13.10
C LEU A 207 16.42 -11.50 -13.00
N ALA A 208 15.78 -12.00 -11.94
CA ALA A 208 15.61 -13.43 -11.74
C ALA A 208 14.47 -13.98 -12.59
N ALA A 209 14.58 -15.25 -12.99
CA ALA A 209 13.50 -15.97 -13.64
C ALA A 209 12.28 -16.12 -12.71
N GLU A 210 11.07 -16.23 -13.29
CA GLU A 210 9.85 -16.38 -12.50
C GLU A 210 9.89 -17.63 -11.60
N GLY A 211 9.43 -17.45 -10.35
CA GLY A 211 9.38 -18.54 -9.37
C GLY A 211 10.71 -18.88 -8.70
N THR A 212 11.77 -18.11 -8.94
CA THR A 212 13.06 -18.28 -8.29
C THR A 212 13.00 -17.91 -6.81
N ASP A 213 13.62 -18.71 -5.95
CA ASP A 213 13.86 -18.33 -4.56
C ASP A 213 14.95 -17.25 -4.50
N MET A 214 14.51 -16.03 -4.14
CA MET A 214 15.39 -14.86 -4.17
C MET A 214 16.49 -14.91 -3.11
N ASP A 215 16.22 -15.52 -1.95
CA ASP A 215 17.21 -15.62 -0.87
C ASP A 215 18.32 -16.61 -1.23
N GLU A 216 17.98 -17.74 -1.86
CA GLU A 216 18.93 -18.71 -2.38
C GLU A 216 19.74 -18.15 -3.55
N LEU A 217 19.06 -17.43 -4.44
CA LEU A 217 19.71 -16.75 -5.58
C LEU A 217 20.73 -15.71 -5.11
N CYS A 218 20.39 -14.86 -4.17
CA CYS A 218 21.32 -13.85 -3.62
C CYS A 218 22.57 -14.51 -3.04
N LYS A 219 22.42 -15.53 -2.21
CA LYS A 219 23.55 -16.31 -1.65
C LYS A 219 24.41 -16.95 -2.73
N THR A 220 23.78 -17.49 -3.77
CA THR A 220 24.48 -18.11 -4.91
C THR A 220 25.29 -17.08 -5.68
N ILE A 221 24.72 -15.88 -5.95
CA ILE A 221 25.39 -14.78 -6.62
C ILE A 221 26.57 -14.30 -5.75
N GLU A 222 26.37 -14.04 -4.47
CA GLU A 222 27.44 -13.62 -3.56
C GLU A 222 28.61 -14.59 -3.56
N SER A 223 28.34 -15.88 -3.38
CA SER A 223 29.36 -16.92 -3.40
C SER A 223 30.12 -16.98 -4.72
N LYS A 224 29.43 -16.82 -5.86
CA LYS A 224 30.06 -16.79 -7.18
C LYS A 224 30.92 -15.57 -7.38
N VAL A 225 30.43 -14.37 -7.03
CA VAL A 225 31.19 -13.13 -7.15
C VAL A 225 32.44 -13.16 -6.25
N ARG A 226 32.32 -13.63 -4.99
CA ARG A 226 33.45 -13.82 -4.08
C ARG A 226 34.49 -14.74 -4.69
N SER A 227 34.05 -15.89 -5.21
CA SER A 227 34.95 -16.84 -5.87
C SER A 227 35.65 -16.28 -7.11
N MET A 228 34.96 -15.48 -7.92
CA MET A 228 35.51 -14.84 -9.12
C MET A 228 36.52 -13.74 -8.81
N LYS A 229 36.29 -12.99 -7.74
CA LYS A 229 37.15 -11.88 -7.31
C LYS A 229 38.21 -12.30 -6.30
N GLY A 230 38.19 -13.54 -5.80
CA GLY A 230 39.12 -14.02 -4.78
C GLY A 230 38.89 -13.40 -3.39
N ILE A 231 37.67 -12.94 -3.11
CA ILE A 231 37.31 -12.29 -1.83
C ILE A 231 36.95 -13.37 -0.81
N SER A 232 37.65 -13.40 0.32
CA SER A 232 37.34 -14.32 1.43
C SER A 232 36.09 -13.84 2.21
N GLU A 233 35.42 -14.79 2.89
CA GLU A 233 34.31 -14.42 3.78
C GLU A 233 34.77 -13.61 5.02
N ASP A 234 36.02 -13.80 5.44
CA ASP A 234 36.63 -13.13 6.59
C ASP A 234 37.37 -11.84 6.20
N ASP A 235 37.23 -11.37 4.97
CA ASP A 235 37.91 -10.17 4.51
C ASP A 235 37.27 -8.92 5.11
N GLU A 236 38.06 -8.17 5.88
CA GLU A 236 37.57 -6.97 6.59
C GLU A 236 37.38 -5.77 5.66
N TYR A 237 38.02 -5.74 4.51
CA TYR A 237 38.07 -4.62 3.58
C TYR A 237 37.26 -4.86 2.32
N ASP A 238 37.19 -6.11 1.85
CA ASP A 238 36.52 -6.48 0.63
C ASP A 238 35.17 -7.18 0.92
N SER A 239 34.11 -6.61 0.42
CA SER A 239 32.75 -7.09 0.62
C SER A 239 32.02 -7.32 -0.69
N VAL A 240 31.18 -8.35 -0.71
CA VAL A 240 30.20 -8.60 -1.75
C VAL A 240 28.86 -8.78 -1.09
N SER A 241 27.88 -8.10 -1.61
CA SER A 241 26.48 -8.19 -1.14
C SER A 241 25.55 -8.29 -2.34
N ALA A 242 24.65 -9.24 -2.32
CA ALA A 242 23.53 -9.32 -3.25
C ALA A 242 22.23 -9.19 -2.46
N SER A 243 21.46 -8.18 -2.77
CA SER A 243 20.20 -7.90 -2.10
C SER A 243 19.05 -7.91 -3.09
N SER A 244 17.96 -8.58 -2.73
CA SER A 244 16.74 -8.55 -3.53
C SER A 244 15.80 -7.49 -3.00
N MET A 245 15.11 -6.80 -3.91
CA MET A 245 14.04 -5.88 -3.54
C MET A 245 12.87 -6.61 -2.85
N LYS A 246 12.75 -7.93 -3.07
CA LYS A 246 11.78 -8.77 -2.35
C LYS A 246 11.97 -8.69 -0.84
N SER A 247 13.19 -8.69 -0.33
CA SER A 247 13.45 -8.60 1.11
C SER A 247 12.96 -7.26 1.69
N VAL A 248 13.08 -6.18 0.93
CA VAL A 248 12.55 -4.86 1.31
C VAL A 248 11.01 -4.88 1.29
N ILE A 249 10.42 -5.45 0.24
CA ILE A 249 8.96 -5.60 0.13
C ILE A 249 8.43 -6.48 1.26
N ASP A 250 9.07 -7.58 1.58
CA ASP A 250 8.67 -8.48 2.67
C ASP A 250 8.82 -7.83 4.05
N ALA A 251 9.86 -7.03 4.26
CA ALA A 251 10.01 -6.22 5.47
C ALA A 251 8.90 -5.16 5.62
N LEU A 252 8.57 -4.45 4.52
CA LEU A 252 7.45 -3.51 4.49
C LEU A 252 6.11 -4.20 4.76
N ASN A 253 5.86 -5.35 4.14
CA ASN A 253 4.66 -6.15 4.36
C ASN A 253 4.55 -6.62 5.82
N SER A 254 5.66 -7.04 6.43
CA SER A 254 5.73 -7.46 7.83
C SER A 254 5.43 -6.28 8.77
N PHE A 255 6.01 -5.12 8.48
CA PHE A 255 5.75 -3.89 9.24
C PHE A 255 4.27 -3.48 9.13
N MET A 256 3.71 -3.47 7.92
CA MET A 256 2.30 -3.13 7.70
C MET A 256 1.35 -4.13 8.37
N SER A 257 1.72 -5.42 8.38
CA SER A 257 0.96 -6.47 9.08
C SER A 257 0.97 -6.28 10.59
N ALA A 258 2.13 -5.98 11.17
CA ALA A 258 2.27 -5.66 12.60
C ALA A 258 1.44 -4.42 12.97
N PHE A 259 1.49 -3.37 12.15
CA PHE A 259 0.70 -2.17 12.35
C PHE A 259 -0.81 -2.45 12.27
N SER A 260 -1.23 -3.25 11.29
CA SER A 260 -2.63 -3.68 11.14
C SER A 260 -3.11 -4.51 12.34
N LEU A 261 -2.26 -5.35 12.91
CA LEU A 261 -2.57 -6.12 14.11
C LEU A 261 -2.79 -5.22 15.33
N ILE A 262 -1.93 -4.21 15.53
CA ILE A 262 -2.08 -3.23 16.61
C ILE A 262 -3.39 -2.45 16.44
N MET A 263 -3.68 -1.97 15.23
CA MET A 263 -4.92 -1.26 14.94
C MET A 263 -6.14 -2.16 15.15
N GLY A 264 -6.06 -3.43 14.75
CA GLY A 264 -7.09 -4.44 14.98
C GLY A 264 -7.35 -4.68 16.50
N ALA A 265 -6.30 -4.70 17.30
CA ALA A 265 -6.43 -4.84 18.76
C ALA A 265 -7.11 -3.63 19.39
N VAL A 266 -6.71 -2.41 19.02
CA VAL A 266 -7.37 -1.16 19.49
C VAL A 266 -8.84 -1.14 19.08
N ALA A 267 -9.13 -1.53 17.84
CA ALA A 267 -10.50 -1.67 17.35
C ALA A 267 -11.31 -2.70 18.14
N GLY A 268 -10.71 -3.86 18.42
CA GLY A 268 -11.34 -4.92 19.20
C GLY A 268 -11.73 -4.45 20.61
N ILE A 269 -10.82 -3.77 21.32
CA ILE A 269 -11.09 -3.18 22.64
C ILE A 269 -12.22 -2.16 22.53
N SER A 270 -12.18 -1.31 21.55
CA SER A 270 -13.20 -0.28 21.34
C SER A 270 -14.57 -0.87 21.00
N LEU A 271 -14.61 -1.94 20.21
CA LEU A 271 -15.82 -2.70 19.91
C LEU A 271 -16.39 -3.39 21.17
N LEU A 272 -15.54 -3.92 22.05
CA LEU A 272 -15.99 -4.47 23.33
C LEU A 272 -16.65 -3.40 24.21
N VAL A 273 -16.03 -2.21 24.32
CA VAL A 273 -16.63 -1.08 25.06
C VAL A 273 -17.96 -0.66 24.45
N GLY A 274 -18.04 -0.60 23.12
CA GLY A 274 -19.29 -0.36 22.38
C GLY A 274 -20.36 -1.43 22.65
N GLY A 275 -19.97 -2.71 22.69
CA GLY A 275 -20.83 -3.84 23.02
C GLY A 275 -21.42 -3.75 24.42
N ILE A 276 -20.62 -3.36 25.43
CA ILE A 276 -21.10 -3.08 26.79
C ILE A 276 -22.13 -1.93 26.77
N GLY A 277 -21.90 -0.91 25.92
CA GLY A 277 -22.85 0.19 25.70
C GLY A 277 -24.22 -0.31 25.18
N ILE A 278 -24.18 -1.23 24.17
CA ILE A 278 -25.39 -1.86 23.64
C ILE A 278 -26.09 -2.67 24.71
N MET A 279 -25.34 -3.47 25.48
CA MET A 279 -25.92 -4.27 26.59
C MET A 279 -26.63 -3.39 27.61
N ASN A 280 -26.02 -2.29 28.03
CA ASN A 280 -26.61 -1.37 29.00
C ASN A 280 -27.86 -0.69 28.43
N MET A 281 -27.85 -0.26 27.17
CA MET A 281 -29.01 0.32 26.49
C MET A 281 -30.16 -0.69 26.41
N MET A 282 -29.87 -1.93 26.03
CA MET A 282 -30.87 -2.99 25.95
C MET A 282 -31.45 -3.33 27.31
N LEU A 283 -30.64 -3.31 28.40
CA LEU A 283 -31.17 -3.49 29.78
C LEU A 283 -32.13 -2.36 30.16
N THR A 284 -31.82 -1.13 29.79
CA THR A 284 -32.72 0.02 30.01
C THR A 284 -34.00 -0.15 29.22
N ASN A 285 -33.94 -0.49 27.93
CA ASN A 285 -35.11 -0.74 27.08
C ASN A 285 -35.99 -1.88 27.66
N VAL A 286 -35.38 -2.94 28.18
CA VAL A 286 -36.13 -4.03 28.85
C VAL A 286 -36.86 -3.51 30.09
N THR A 287 -36.22 -2.66 30.91
CA THR A 287 -36.87 -2.10 32.12
C THR A 287 -38.01 -1.15 31.76
N GLU A 288 -37.89 -0.33 30.75
CA GLU A 288 -38.94 0.57 30.26
C GLU A 288 -40.13 -0.18 29.65
N ARG A 289 -39.90 -1.37 29.06
CA ARG A 289 -40.94 -2.18 28.40
C ARG A 289 -41.38 -3.39 29.22
N ILE A 290 -41.11 -3.43 30.54
CA ILE A 290 -41.46 -4.55 31.44
C ILE A 290 -42.94 -4.92 31.32
N ARG A 291 -43.83 -3.92 31.37
CA ARG A 291 -45.29 -4.14 31.32
C ARG A 291 -45.73 -4.72 29.98
N GLU A 292 -45.16 -4.26 28.86
CA GLU A 292 -45.42 -4.77 27.52
C GLU A 292 -44.99 -6.25 27.39
N ILE A 293 -43.80 -6.58 27.90
CA ILE A 293 -43.29 -7.96 27.95
C ILE A 293 -44.23 -8.84 28.80
N GLY A 294 -44.69 -8.33 29.95
CA GLY A 294 -45.64 -9.03 30.79
C GLY A 294 -46.95 -9.36 30.09
N ILE A 295 -47.54 -8.40 29.38
CA ILE A 295 -48.77 -8.59 28.59
C ILE A 295 -48.55 -9.66 27.51
N ARG A 296 -47.47 -9.58 26.70
CA ARG A 296 -47.17 -10.57 25.67
C ARG A 296 -47.01 -11.98 26.25
N ARG A 297 -46.33 -12.09 27.37
CA ARG A 297 -46.15 -13.35 28.09
C ARG A 297 -47.45 -13.91 28.65
N ALA A 298 -48.34 -13.07 29.19
CA ALA A 298 -49.67 -13.44 29.69
C ALA A 298 -50.59 -13.92 28.54
N LEU A 299 -50.43 -13.36 27.33
CA LEU A 299 -51.14 -13.78 26.12
C LEU A 299 -50.57 -15.04 25.45
N GLY A 300 -49.53 -15.68 26.04
CA GLY A 300 -49.01 -16.97 25.62
C GLY A 300 -47.72 -16.92 24.78
N ALA A 301 -47.05 -15.75 24.67
CA ALA A 301 -45.75 -15.68 23.98
C ALA A 301 -44.71 -16.55 24.74
N SER A 302 -43.96 -17.34 23.99
CA SER A 302 -42.90 -18.18 24.52
C SER A 302 -41.67 -17.36 24.92
N ARG A 303 -40.83 -17.91 25.80
CA ARG A 303 -39.54 -17.27 26.15
C ARG A 303 -38.63 -17.09 24.92
N ARG A 304 -38.73 -18.01 23.93
CA ARG A 304 -37.97 -17.94 22.71
C ARG A 304 -38.38 -16.76 21.82
N ASP A 305 -39.71 -16.46 21.78
CA ASP A 305 -40.22 -15.34 20.97
C ASP A 305 -39.73 -14.01 21.52
N ILE A 306 -39.77 -13.82 22.84
CA ILE A 306 -39.23 -12.60 23.48
C ILE A 306 -37.72 -12.49 23.26
N THR A 307 -36.97 -13.59 23.47
CA THR A 307 -35.51 -13.56 23.21
C THR A 307 -35.20 -13.24 21.78
N ALA A 308 -35.89 -13.86 20.80
CA ALA A 308 -35.68 -13.63 19.37
C ALA A 308 -36.01 -12.19 18.98
N GLN A 309 -37.07 -11.60 19.55
CA GLN A 309 -37.44 -10.21 19.30
C GLN A 309 -36.32 -9.24 19.72
N PHE A 310 -35.84 -9.31 20.96
CA PHE A 310 -34.79 -8.44 21.47
C PHE A 310 -33.45 -8.68 20.78
N LEU A 311 -33.16 -9.93 20.40
CA LEU A 311 -31.95 -10.27 19.63
C LEU A 311 -32.02 -9.72 18.22
N ALA A 312 -33.18 -9.76 17.57
CA ALA A 312 -33.38 -9.15 16.26
C ALA A 312 -33.21 -7.63 16.32
N GLU A 313 -33.72 -6.98 17.37
CA GLU A 313 -33.57 -5.54 17.59
C GLU A 313 -32.09 -5.15 17.76
N SER A 314 -31.32 -5.85 18.61
CA SER A 314 -29.87 -5.59 18.76
C SER A 314 -29.09 -5.87 17.50
N SER A 315 -29.42 -6.95 16.76
CA SER A 315 -28.78 -7.28 15.49
C SER A 315 -29.07 -6.23 14.42
N ALA A 316 -30.31 -5.74 14.34
CA ALA A 316 -30.69 -4.68 13.40
C ALA A 316 -29.92 -3.38 13.66
N LEU A 317 -29.72 -3.00 14.94
CA LEU A 317 -28.89 -1.86 15.32
C LEU A 317 -27.44 -2.04 14.88
N CYS A 318 -26.86 -3.23 15.03
CA CYS A 318 -25.48 -3.50 14.62
C CYS A 318 -25.32 -3.58 13.10
N ILE A 319 -26.31 -4.10 12.38
CA ILE A 319 -26.32 -4.13 10.92
C ILE A 319 -26.39 -2.71 10.35
N THR A 320 -27.32 -1.89 10.83
CA THR A 320 -27.45 -0.50 10.36
C THR A 320 -26.20 0.32 10.73
N GLY A 321 -25.69 0.17 11.95
CA GLY A 321 -24.45 0.76 12.39
C GLY A 321 -23.25 0.30 11.55
N GLY A 322 -23.15 -0.98 11.25
CA GLY A 322 -22.10 -1.55 10.41
C GLY A 322 -22.10 -0.97 8.99
N ILE A 323 -23.27 -0.90 8.34
CA ILE A 323 -23.39 -0.31 6.99
C ILE A 323 -22.98 1.16 6.99
N LEU A 324 -23.49 1.95 7.94
CA LEU A 324 -23.13 3.36 8.08
C LEU A 324 -21.62 3.53 8.36
N GLY A 325 -21.05 2.67 9.22
CA GLY A 325 -19.62 2.66 9.53
C GLY A 325 -18.76 2.41 8.30
N VAL A 326 -19.14 1.46 7.44
CA VAL A 326 -18.45 1.19 6.16
C VAL A 326 -18.49 2.41 5.24
N VAL A 327 -19.66 3.01 5.06
CA VAL A 327 -19.84 4.19 4.19
C VAL A 327 -19.01 5.37 4.70
N ILE A 328 -19.11 5.68 5.99
CA ILE A 328 -18.36 6.80 6.60
C ILE A 328 -16.86 6.51 6.55
N GLY A 329 -16.43 5.28 6.85
CA GLY A 329 -15.03 4.88 6.80
C GLY A 329 -14.42 5.05 5.41
N TYR A 330 -15.14 4.65 4.38
CA TYR A 330 -14.70 4.82 3.00
C TYR A 330 -14.64 6.29 2.58
N LEU A 331 -15.66 7.08 2.94
CA LEU A 331 -15.68 8.53 2.67
C LEU A 331 -14.53 9.26 3.38
N LEU A 332 -14.21 8.87 4.61
CA LEU A 332 -13.06 9.40 5.35
C LEU A 332 -11.73 9.01 4.68
N ALA A 333 -11.58 7.74 4.28
CA ALA A 333 -10.39 7.29 3.57
C ALA A 333 -10.19 8.08 2.26
N TRP A 334 -11.25 8.24 1.47
CA TRP A 334 -11.21 9.00 0.23
C TRP A 334 -10.92 10.50 0.46
N GLY A 335 -11.56 11.10 1.47
CA GLY A 335 -11.32 12.50 1.85
C GLY A 335 -9.90 12.75 2.32
N LEU A 336 -9.34 11.85 3.13
CA LEU A 336 -7.95 11.94 3.61
C LEU A 336 -6.95 11.80 2.47
N THR A 337 -7.15 10.85 1.56
CA THR A 337 -6.26 10.69 0.37
C THR A 337 -6.36 11.89 -0.56
N PHE A 338 -7.55 12.43 -0.79
CA PHE A 338 -7.75 13.64 -1.59
C PHE A 338 -7.05 14.86 -0.95
N PHE A 339 -7.19 15.03 0.37
CA PHE A 339 -6.52 16.11 1.10
C PHE A 339 -4.99 15.94 1.05
N ALA A 340 -4.50 14.73 1.28
CA ALA A 340 -3.07 14.44 1.26
C ALA A 340 -2.46 14.66 -0.14
N ALA A 341 -3.16 14.28 -1.21
CA ALA A 341 -2.72 14.52 -2.58
C ALA A 341 -2.63 16.03 -2.92
N ASN A 342 -3.57 16.84 -2.41
CA ASN A 342 -3.57 18.27 -2.67
C ASN A 342 -2.67 19.11 -1.73
N SER A 343 -2.29 18.56 -0.57
CA SER A 343 -1.47 19.27 0.42
C SER A 343 0.03 19.21 0.16
N GLY A 344 0.48 18.45 -0.84
CA GLY A 344 1.91 18.24 -1.12
C GLY A 344 2.63 17.36 -0.10
N ILE A 345 1.97 16.92 0.97
CA ILE A 345 2.56 16.05 2.00
C ILE A 345 3.05 14.73 1.38
N MET A 346 2.32 14.19 0.40
CA MET A 346 2.66 12.93 -0.26
C MET A 346 3.94 12.99 -1.09
N SER A 347 4.23 14.15 -1.67
CA SER A 347 5.45 14.35 -2.43
C SER A 347 6.71 14.36 -1.55
N GLU A 348 6.60 14.79 -0.29
CA GLU A 348 7.70 14.70 0.68
C GLU A 348 8.04 13.24 1.04
N PHE A 349 7.06 12.33 0.95
CA PHE A 349 7.26 10.88 1.18
C PHE A 349 7.60 10.10 -0.09
N GLY A 350 7.89 10.77 -1.22
CA GLY A 350 8.29 10.12 -2.47
C GLY A 350 7.16 9.39 -3.21
N ALA A 351 5.90 9.58 -2.80
CA ALA A 351 4.75 9.00 -3.48
C ALA A 351 4.31 9.90 -4.64
N THR A 352 4.70 9.55 -5.86
CA THR A 352 4.40 10.30 -7.10
C THR A 352 3.04 9.99 -7.72
N GLY A 353 2.31 9.02 -7.16
CA GLY A 353 0.96 8.64 -7.62
C GLY A 353 -0.13 9.02 -6.64
N ALA A 354 -1.34 9.28 -7.14
CA ALA A 354 -2.51 9.40 -6.28
C ALA A 354 -2.68 8.10 -5.48
N ILE A 355 -2.47 8.16 -4.17
CA ILE A 355 -2.79 7.01 -3.30
C ILE A 355 -4.28 6.79 -3.40
N THR A 356 -4.68 5.71 -4.07
CA THR A 356 -6.08 5.31 -4.08
C THR A 356 -6.34 4.40 -2.87
N PRO A 357 -7.34 4.71 -2.02
CA PRO A 357 -7.66 3.84 -0.90
C PRO A 357 -8.04 2.46 -1.45
N SER A 358 -7.37 1.41 -0.97
CA SER A 358 -7.67 0.05 -1.40
C SER A 358 -8.98 -0.42 -0.77
N PHE A 359 -9.94 -0.80 -1.60
CA PHE A 359 -11.19 -1.39 -1.15
C PHE A 359 -11.05 -2.91 -1.08
N SER A 360 -10.84 -3.42 0.14
CA SER A 360 -10.80 -4.87 0.38
C SER A 360 -12.19 -5.37 0.82
N ILE A 361 -12.86 -6.09 -0.06
CA ILE A 361 -14.16 -6.74 0.27
C ILE A 361 -14.02 -7.66 1.47
N THR A 362 -12.91 -8.36 1.60
CA THR A 362 -12.63 -9.26 2.72
C THR A 362 -12.59 -8.51 4.06
N THR A 363 -11.93 -7.35 4.10
CA THR A 363 -11.87 -6.50 5.30
C THR A 363 -13.24 -5.97 5.68
N VAL A 364 -14.04 -5.53 4.70
CA VAL A 364 -15.40 -5.05 4.93
C VAL A 364 -16.29 -6.15 5.48
N LEU A 365 -16.26 -7.34 4.88
CA LEU A 365 -17.05 -8.50 5.33
C LEU A 365 -16.63 -8.94 6.74
N LEU A 366 -15.35 -8.96 7.04
CA LEU A 366 -14.84 -9.32 8.36
C LEU A 366 -15.30 -8.29 9.42
N ALA A 367 -15.13 -7.01 9.13
CA ALA A 367 -15.55 -5.94 10.03
C ALA A 367 -17.09 -5.99 10.29
N PHE A 368 -17.87 -6.24 9.24
CA PHE A 368 -19.32 -6.39 9.33
C PHE A 368 -19.70 -7.62 10.17
N ALA A 369 -19.07 -8.77 9.91
CA ALA A 369 -19.32 -10.00 10.66
C ALA A 369 -18.98 -9.85 12.15
N VAL A 370 -17.88 -9.19 12.49
CA VAL A 370 -17.48 -8.89 13.86
C VAL A 370 -18.49 -7.95 14.53
N SER A 371 -18.94 -6.90 13.83
CA SER A 371 -19.96 -5.96 14.35
C SER A 371 -21.27 -6.66 14.69
N VAL A 372 -21.78 -7.48 13.77
CA VAL A 372 -23.01 -8.26 14.00
C VAL A 372 -22.81 -9.28 15.12
N GLY A 373 -21.66 -9.96 15.15
CA GLY A 373 -21.31 -10.92 16.20
C GLY A 373 -21.34 -10.29 17.60
N ILE A 374 -20.79 -9.10 17.76
CA ILE A 374 -20.82 -8.32 19.00
C ILE A 374 -22.26 -7.97 19.38
N GLY A 375 -23.07 -7.51 18.43
CA GLY A 375 -24.49 -7.23 18.66
C GLY A 375 -25.26 -8.44 19.18
N VAL A 376 -25.00 -9.62 18.62
CA VAL A 376 -25.63 -10.87 19.08
C VAL A 376 -25.13 -11.26 20.47
N ILE A 377 -23.82 -11.22 20.73
CA ILE A 377 -23.21 -11.61 22.01
C ILE A 377 -23.71 -10.71 23.14
N PHE A 378 -23.61 -9.40 22.98
CA PHE A 378 -23.99 -8.44 24.02
C PHE A 378 -25.51 -8.22 24.11
N GLY A 379 -26.25 -8.46 23.02
CA GLY A 379 -27.72 -8.45 23.02
C GLY A 379 -28.37 -9.69 23.65
N PHE A 380 -27.64 -10.83 23.66
CA PHE A 380 -28.17 -12.10 24.15
C PHE A 380 -28.49 -12.07 25.65
N TYR A 381 -27.60 -11.48 26.45
CA TYR A 381 -27.81 -11.42 27.92
C TYR A 381 -29.05 -10.62 28.30
N PRO A 382 -29.27 -9.36 27.83
CA PRO A 382 -30.51 -8.62 28.11
C PRO A 382 -31.75 -9.32 27.57
N ALA A 383 -31.69 -9.86 26.34
CA ALA A 383 -32.80 -10.58 25.73
C ALA A 383 -33.26 -11.80 26.59
N ARG A 384 -32.28 -12.57 27.09
CA ARG A 384 -32.55 -13.72 27.95
C ARG A 384 -33.13 -13.29 29.33
N ARG A 385 -32.66 -12.15 29.85
CA ARG A 385 -33.19 -11.58 31.12
C ARG A 385 -34.64 -11.14 30.94
N ALA A 386 -34.96 -10.44 29.85
CA ALA A 386 -36.34 -10.05 29.51
C ALA A 386 -37.27 -11.26 29.41
N ALA A 387 -36.84 -12.33 28.74
CA ALA A 387 -37.65 -13.55 28.58
C ALA A 387 -37.88 -14.33 29.86
N LYS A 388 -37.12 -14.09 30.93
CA LYS A 388 -37.29 -14.75 32.24
C LYS A 388 -38.21 -14.00 33.21
N LEU A 389 -38.64 -12.79 32.89
CA LEU A 389 -39.52 -11.99 33.72
C LEU A 389 -40.86 -12.74 33.98
N ASP A 390 -41.35 -12.67 35.19
CA ASP A 390 -42.65 -13.24 35.57
C ASP A 390 -43.78 -12.32 35.09
N PRO A 391 -44.77 -12.83 34.34
CA PRO A 391 -45.86 -12.00 33.83
C PRO A 391 -46.65 -11.30 34.95
N VAL A 392 -46.81 -11.95 36.12
CA VAL A 392 -47.55 -11.39 37.25
C VAL A 392 -46.80 -10.21 37.87
N GLU A 393 -45.48 -10.36 38.04
CA GLU A 393 -44.66 -9.28 38.58
C GLU A 393 -44.58 -8.12 37.59
N CYS A 394 -44.47 -8.39 36.28
CA CYS A 394 -44.44 -7.37 35.24
C CYS A 394 -45.68 -6.49 35.16
N LEU A 395 -46.86 -7.07 35.44
CA LEU A 395 -48.14 -6.34 35.46
C LEU A 395 -48.34 -5.52 36.75
N ARG A 396 -47.58 -5.85 37.79
CA ARG A 396 -47.61 -5.16 39.08
C ARG A 396 -46.60 -4.01 39.19
N TYR A 397 -45.70 -3.93 38.22
CA TYR A 397 -44.70 -2.86 38.18
C TYR A 397 -45.37 -1.54 37.79
N GLN A 398 -45.36 -0.57 38.72
CA GLN A 398 -45.84 0.81 38.53
C GLN A 398 -44.70 1.72 38.09
#